data_eaed44d2d6c0482e1ff6822c6a3097e6
#
_entry.id   eaed44d2d6c0482e1ff6822c6a3097e6
#
_cell.length_a   1.000
_cell.length_b   1.000
_cell.length_c   1.000
_cell.angle_alpha   90.00
_cell.angle_beta   90.00
_cell.angle_gamma   90.00
#
_symmetry.space_group_name_H-M   'P 1'
#
loop_
_entity.id
_entity.type
_entity.pdbx_description
1 polymer ?
#
loop_
_entity_poly.entity_id
_entity_poly.type
_entity_poly.pdbx_seq_one_letter_code
_entity_poly.pdbx_strand_id
1 'polypeptide(L)'
;MATAHQGTLLVEGKSSYVFELPDGRQVKGRDLQQHREWPWRYSVQVPGVRYARLRATSPTYGAVTLIIVSEPKEEQFYVMCLDTAISGPRLIRAWKRRHWIEYCFRTLKHLLAAGACQVHNEDAYYGHLVLRLMGCFVLFYTSRVICKGRMTMEEIIFSLKHYWRFVDSEALELKALSQGVNEKAA
;
A
#
# COMPACT_ATOMS: atom_id res chain seq x y z
N MET A 1 -20.12 -16.55 26.47
CA MET A 1 -19.30 -17.27 25.47
C MET A 1 -18.70 -16.21 24.56
N ALA A 2 -17.41 -15.94 24.69
CA ALA A 2 -16.70 -14.96 23.85
C ALA A 2 -16.46 -15.63 22.49
N THR A 3 -17.11 -15.12 21.44
CA THR A 3 -16.80 -15.47 20.06
C THR A 3 -15.39 -14.97 19.75
N ALA A 4 -14.43 -15.89 19.74
CA ALA A 4 -13.10 -15.61 19.26
C ALA A 4 -13.24 -15.08 17.82
N HIS A 5 -12.91 -13.81 17.60
CA HIS A 5 -12.72 -13.27 16.27
C HIS A 5 -11.53 -14.02 15.66
N GLN A 6 -11.80 -15.04 14.87
CA GLN A 6 -10.81 -15.68 14.03
C GLN A 6 -10.36 -14.63 13.00
N GLY A 7 -9.24 -13.99 13.30
CA GLY A 7 -8.62 -13.06 12.38
C GLY A 7 -8.29 -13.76 11.06
N THR A 8 -8.76 -13.21 9.95
CA THR A 8 -8.45 -13.73 8.62
C THR A 8 -6.98 -13.44 8.33
N LEU A 9 -6.11 -14.43 8.48
CA LEU A 9 -4.69 -14.29 8.13
C LEU A 9 -4.54 -14.37 6.60
N LEU A 10 -4.05 -13.29 6.01
CA LEU A 10 -3.71 -13.19 4.59
C LEU A 10 -2.20 -13.19 4.45
N VAL A 11 -1.67 -14.11 3.67
CA VAL A 11 -0.24 -14.23 3.39
C VAL A 11 -0.04 -14.23 1.88
N GLU A 12 0.88 -13.42 1.41
CA GLU A 12 1.37 -13.51 0.04
C GLU A 12 2.08 -14.84 -0.15
N GLY A 13 1.75 -15.53 -1.23
CA GLY A 13 2.30 -16.83 -1.50
C GLY A 13 3.75 -16.76 -1.96
N LYS A 14 4.61 -17.57 -1.34
CA LYS A 14 5.99 -17.73 -1.79
C LYS A 14 6.08 -18.83 -2.85
N SER A 15 6.93 -18.63 -3.84
CA SER A 15 7.17 -19.61 -4.91
C SER A 15 7.59 -20.99 -4.40
N SER A 16 8.20 -21.05 -3.22
CA SER A 16 8.68 -22.28 -2.58
C SER A 16 7.62 -23.07 -1.82
N TYR A 17 6.45 -22.50 -1.55
CA TYR A 17 5.38 -23.22 -0.84
C TYR A 17 4.85 -24.37 -1.68
N VAL A 18 4.54 -25.48 -1.00
CA VAL A 18 3.93 -26.68 -1.60
C VAL A 18 2.53 -26.83 -1.03
N PHE A 19 1.59 -27.12 -1.89
CA PHE A 19 0.19 -27.34 -1.54
C PHE A 19 -0.30 -28.64 -2.13
N GLU A 20 -1.16 -29.35 -1.42
CA GLU A 20 -1.90 -30.48 -1.91
C GLU A 20 -3.31 -30.02 -2.28
N LEU A 21 -3.69 -30.25 -3.52
CA LEU A 21 -5.03 -29.97 -4.04
C LEU A 21 -6.01 -31.07 -3.64
N PRO A 22 -7.34 -30.84 -3.70
CA PRO A 22 -8.34 -31.86 -3.33
C PRO A 22 -8.29 -33.14 -4.17
N ASP A 23 -7.66 -33.11 -5.34
CA ASP A 23 -7.43 -34.27 -6.22
C ASP A 23 -6.13 -35.04 -5.89
N GLY A 24 -5.45 -34.68 -4.80
CA GLY A 24 -4.20 -35.29 -4.34
C GLY A 24 -2.94 -34.79 -5.06
N ARG A 25 -3.05 -33.91 -6.05
CA ARG A 25 -1.88 -33.35 -6.73
C ARG A 25 -1.14 -32.36 -5.83
N GLN A 26 0.18 -32.50 -5.80
CA GLN A 26 1.05 -31.50 -5.16
C GLN A 26 1.46 -30.42 -6.17
N VAL A 27 1.26 -29.16 -5.80
CA VAL A 27 1.55 -28.01 -6.64
C VAL A 27 2.44 -27.03 -5.86
N LYS A 28 3.51 -26.57 -6.48
CA LYS A 28 4.37 -25.51 -5.91
C LYS A 28 3.77 -24.14 -6.18
N GLY A 29 4.07 -23.19 -5.31
CA GLY A 29 3.60 -21.80 -5.44
C GLY A 29 3.93 -21.17 -6.80
N ARG A 30 5.13 -21.43 -7.34
CA ARG A 30 5.51 -20.97 -8.68
C ARG A 30 4.62 -21.54 -9.79
N ASP A 31 4.20 -22.79 -9.66
CA ASP A 31 3.39 -23.48 -10.68
C ASP A 31 1.95 -22.95 -10.63
N LEU A 32 1.46 -22.53 -9.45
CA LEU A 32 0.18 -21.86 -9.32
C LEU A 32 0.12 -20.55 -10.13
N GLN A 33 1.23 -19.80 -10.19
CA GLN A 33 1.31 -18.54 -10.92
C GLN A 33 1.41 -18.74 -12.44
N GLN A 34 1.95 -19.88 -12.90
CA GLN A 34 2.19 -20.15 -14.32
C GLN A 34 1.05 -20.92 -15.00
N HIS A 35 0.22 -21.59 -14.24
CA HIS A 35 -0.83 -22.45 -14.79
C HIS A 35 -1.97 -21.63 -15.38
N ARG A 36 -2.30 -21.88 -16.66
CA ARG A 36 -3.30 -21.10 -17.40
C ARG A 36 -4.73 -21.64 -17.29
N GLU A 37 -4.91 -22.86 -16.85
CA GLU A 37 -6.19 -23.61 -16.89
C GLU A 37 -6.98 -23.55 -15.56
N TRP A 38 -6.72 -22.56 -14.71
CA TRP A 38 -7.51 -22.40 -13.50
C TRP A 38 -8.96 -21.96 -13.82
N PRO A 39 -9.95 -22.30 -12.97
CA PRO A 39 -11.34 -21.87 -13.14
C PRO A 39 -11.49 -20.36 -12.91
N TRP A 40 -11.07 -19.58 -13.88
CA TRP A 40 -11.04 -18.14 -13.82
C TRP A 40 -12.43 -17.52 -13.72
N ARG A 41 -12.57 -16.54 -12.85
CA ARG A 41 -13.74 -15.67 -12.69
C ARG A 41 -13.31 -14.21 -12.75
N TYR A 42 -14.16 -13.36 -13.31
CA TYR A 42 -13.94 -11.93 -13.28
C TYR A 42 -14.37 -11.35 -11.95
N SER A 43 -13.61 -10.39 -11.45
CA SER A 43 -13.97 -9.65 -10.25
C SER A 43 -14.98 -8.56 -10.60
N VAL A 44 -16.18 -8.63 -10.04
CA VAL A 44 -17.18 -7.57 -10.18
C VAL A 44 -16.75 -6.27 -9.47
N GLN A 45 -15.88 -6.40 -8.46
CA GLN A 45 -15.49 -5.27 -7.59
C GLN A 45 -14.25 -4.54 -8.08
N VAL A 46 -13.43 -5.18 -8.92
CA VAL A 46 -12.20 -4.63 -9.46
C VAL A 46 -12.18 -4.90 -10.95
N PRO A 47 -12.50 -3.90 -11.78
CA PRO A 47 -12.52 -4.04 -13.23
C PRO A 47 -11.18 -4.55 -13.78
N GLY A 48 -11.24 -5.46 -14.74
CA GLY A 48 -10.05 -6.04 -15.40
C GLY A 48 -9.32 -7.12 -14.60
N VAL A 49 -9.64 -7.33 -13.32
CA VAL A 49 -9.05 -8.39 -12.52
C VAL A 49 -9.82 -9.69 -12.68
N ARG A 50 -9.11 -10.78 -12.98
CA ARG A 50 -9.64 -12.13 -12.92
C ARG A 50 -8.96 -12.91 -11.80
N TYR A 51 -9.68 -13.86 -11.23
CA TYR A 51 -9.16 -14.67 -10.13
C TYR A 51 -9.64 -16.11 -10.23
N ALA A 52 -8.85 -17.03 -9.69
CA ALA A 52 -9.25 -18.40 -9.45
C ALA A 52 -9.18 -18.71 -7.96
N ARG A 53 -10.21 -19.36 -7.42
CA ARG A 53 -10.25 -19.77 -6.02
C ARG A 53 -10.09 -21.28 -5.94
N LEU A 54 -9.10 -21.72 -5.18
CA LEU A 54 -8.79 -23.12 -4.94
C LEU A 54 -8.85 -23.41 -3.45
N ARG A 55 -9.24 -24.62 -3.09
CA ARG A 55 -9.02 -25.19 -1.78
C ARG A 55 -7.76 -26.04 -1.84
N ALA A 56 -6.94 -25.98 -0.81
CA ALA A 56 -5.72 -26.75 -0.74
C ALA A 56 -5.36 -27.06 0.71
N THR A 57 -4.45 -27.99 0.92
CA THR A 57 -3.83 -28.28 2.20
C THR A 57 -2.37 -27.85 2.15
N SER A 58 -1.96 -27.04 3.10
CA SER A 58 -0.56 -26.71 3.32
C SER A 58 0.02 -27.60 4.39
N PRO A 59 1.23 -28.16 4.23
CA PRO A 59 1.90 -28.93 5.28
C PRO A 59 2.08 -28.16 6.57
N THR A 60 2.26 -26.85 6.49
CA THR A 60 2.51 -25.98 7.66
C THR A 60 1.22 -25.44 8.29
N TYR A 61 0.23 -25.12 7.46
CA TYR A 61 -0.95 -24.36 7.92
C TYR A 61 -2.26 -25.16 7.87
N GLY A 62 -2.23 -26.41 7.40
CA GLY A 62 -3.44 -27.23 7.24
C GLY A 62 -4.30 -26.74 6.06
N ALA A 63 -5.63 -26.80 6.23
CA ALA A 63 -6.57 -26.42 5.19
C ALA A 63 -6.51 -24.90 4.92
N VAL A 64 -6.34 -24.54 3.65
CA VAL A 64 -6.19 -23.13 3.20
C VAL A 64 -7.05 -22.86 1.96
N THR A 65 -7.42 -21.61 1.79
CA THR A 65 -7.94 -21.09 0.52
C THR A 65 -6.84 -20.36 -0.21
N LEU A 66 -6.60 -20.73 -1.46
CA LEU A 66 -5.70 -20.04 -2.37
C LEU A 66 -6.54 -19.21 -3.36
N ILE A 67 -6.15 -17.96 -3.54
CA ILE A 67 -6.69 -17.10 -4.60
C ILE A 67 -5.55 -16.73 -5.52
N ILE A 68 -5.61 -17.19 -6.74
CA ILE A 68 -4.70 -16.79 -7.80
C ILE A 68 -5.31 -15.57 -8.46
N VAL A 69 -4.55 -14.50 -8.58
CA VAL A 69 -4.99 -13.21 -9.13
C VAL A 69 -4.19 -12.93 -10.39
N SER A 70 -4.89 -12.49 -11.43
CA SER A 70 -4.29 -12.02 -12.68
C SER A 70 -4.82 -10.63 -12.96
N GLU A 71 -3.93 -9.65 -12.92
CA GLU A 71 -4.19 -8.25 -13.27
C GLU A 71 -3.67 -7.95 -14.69
N PRO A 72 -4.28 -7.01 -15.41
CA PRO A 72 -3.76 -6.59 -16.71
C PRO A 72 -2.35 -6.00 -16.56
N LYS A 73 -1.42 -6.46 -17.38
CA LYS A 73 -0.01 -6.00 -17.41
C LYS A 73 0.84 -6.37 -16.18
N GLU A 74 0.32 -7.17 -15.26
CA GLU A 74 1.07 -7.64 -14.09
C GLU A 74 1.24 -9.17 -14.15
N GLU A 75 2.28 -9.67 -13.49
CA GLU A 75 2.47 -11.09 -13.31
C GLU A 75 1.37 -11.67 -12.41
N GLN A 76 1.01 -12.92 -12.65
CA GLN A 76 0.06 -13.61 -11.79
C GLN A 76 0.70 -13.84 -10.42
N PHE A 77 -0.06 -13.55 -9.38
CA PHE A 77 0.33 -13.85 -8.01
C PHE A 77 -0.77 -14.63 -7.29
N TYR A 78 -0.44 -15.23 -6.17
CA TYR A 78 -1.44 -15.89 -5.35
C TYR A 78 -1.36 -15.44 -3.89
N VAL A 79 -2.51 -15.47 -3.25
CA VAL A 79 -2.70 -15.15 -1.84
C VAL A 79 -3.27 -16.36 -1.13
N MET A 80 -2.68 -16.70 0.00
CA MET A 80 -3.14 -17.77 0.88
C MET A 80 -3.95 -17.18 2.03
N CYS A 81 -5.07 -17.82 2.36
CA CYS A 81 -5.93 -17.48 3.47
C CYS A 81 -6.27 -18.72 4.30
N LEU A 82 -6.18 -18.63 5.62
CA LEU A 82 -6.55 -19.72 6.53
C LEU A 82 -8.07 -19.87 6.66
N ASP A 83 -8.84 -18.83 6.35
CA ASP A 83 -10.30 -18.92 6.31
C ASP A 83 -10.75 -19.62 5.02
N THR A 84 -11.14 -20.88 5.17
CA THR A 84 -11.61 -21.69 4.03
C THR A 84 -13.01 -21.31 3.55
N ALA A 85 -13.75 -20.51 4.29
CA ALA A 85 -15.08 -20.03 3.93
C ALA A 85 -15.07 -18.68 3.19
N ILE A 86 -13.95 -17.96 3.19
CA ILE A 86 -13.85 -16.64 2.59
C ILE A 86 -14.15 -16.67 1.07
N SER A 87 -14.94 -15.72 0.60
CA SER A 87 -15.21 -15.57 -0.83
C SER A 87 -14.04 -14.88 -1.56
N GLY A 88 -13.82 -15.24 -2.82
CA GLY A 88 -12.77 -14.64 -3.65
C GLY A 88 -12.79 -13.11 -3.68
N PRO A 89 -13.95 -12.46 -3.98
CA PRO A 89 -14.05 -11.01 -3.99
C PRO A 89 -13.71 -10.35 -2.64
N ARG A 90 -14.12 -10.97 -1.52
CA ARG A 90 -13.79 -10.47 -0.18
C ARG A 90 -12.30 -10.55 0.11
N LEU A 91 -11.65 -11.63 -0.33
CA LEU A 91 -10.22 -11.83 -0.16
C LEU A 91 -9.41 -10.84 -1.01
N ILE A 92 -9.78 -10.63 -2.29
CA ILE A 92 -9.14 -9.64 -3.17
C ILE A 92 -9.25 -8.24 -2.57
N ARG A 93 -10.42 -7.87 -2.02
CA ARG A 93 -10.60 -6.57 -1.36
C ARG A 93 -9.70 -6.44 -0.14
N ALA A 94 -9.59 -7.48 0.68
CA ALA A 94 -8.72 -7.47 1.86
C ALA A 94 -7.24 -7.36 1.47
N TRP A 95 -6.83 -8.07 0.42
CA TRP A 95 -5.50 -7.98 -0.15
C TRP A 95 -5.16 -6.56 -0.64
N LYS A 96 -6.05 -5.95 -1.41
CA LYS A 96 -5.85 -4.56 -1.89
C LYS A 96 -5.78 -3.55 -0.74
N ARG A 97 -6.52 -3.77 0.35
CA ARG A 97 -6.39 -2.94 1.57
C ARG A 97 -5.02 -3.06 2.23
N ARG A 98 -4.44 -4.27 2.25
CA ARG A 98 -3.08 -4.48 2.76
C ARG A 98 -2.06 -3.68 1.96
N HIS A 99 -2.16 -3.67 0.64
CA HIS A 99 -1.29 -2.88 -0.22
C HIS A 99 -1.30 -1.38 0.15
N TRP A 100 -2.46 -0.85 0.55
CA TRP A 100 -2.56 0.53 1.05
C TRP A 100 -1.78 0.77 2.34
N ILE A 101 -1.76 -0.20 3.25
CA ILE A 101 -0.99 -0.12 4.50
C ILE A 101 0.51 -0.08 4.16
N GLU A 102 0.98 -0.94 3.28
CA GLU A 102 2.37 -0.96 2.82
C GLU A 102 2.76 0.35 2.12
N TYR A 103 1.88 0.89 1.29
CA TYR A 103 2.07 2.19 0.66
C TYR A 103 2.13 3.34 1.69
N CYS A 104 1.26 3.32 2.70
CA CYS A 104 1.30 4.27 3.80
C CYS A 104 2.63 4.20 4.57
N PHE A 105 3.10 3.00 4.92
CA PHE A 105 4.39 2.83 5.60
C PHE A 105 5.56 3.30 4.73
N ARG A 106 5.54 3.04 3.44
CA ARG A 106 6.54 3.53 2.50
C ARG A 106 6.55 5.07 2.47
N THR A 107 5.39 5.69 2.37
CA THR A 107 5.23 7.15 2.40
C THR A 107 5.78 7.74 3.70
N LEU A 108 5.40 7.18 4.85
CA LEU A 108 5.91 7.61 6.15
C LEU A 108 7.43 7.51 6.23
N LYS A 109 7.99 6.38 5.81
CA LYS A 109 9.43 6.13 5.92
C LYS A 109 10.25 6.95 4.94
N HIS A 110 9.86 7.00 3.68
CA HIS A 110 10.70 7.58 2.61
C HIS A 110 10.35 9.02 2.28
N LEU A 111 9.07 9.37 2.22
CA LEU A 111 8.66 10.72 1.85
C LEU A 111 8.58 11.67 3.05
N LEU A 112 8.12 11.19 4.18
CA LEU A 112 7.95 11.97 5.39
C LEU A 112 9.06 11.75 6.42
N ALA A 113 10.07 10.95 6.10
CA ALA A 113 11.25 10.70 6.92
C ALA A 113 10.93 10.34 8.40
N ALA A 114 9.91 9.49 8.61
CA ALA A 114 9.48 9.12 9.96
C ALA A 114 10.59 8.43 10.78
N GLY A 115 11.55 7.78 10.11
CA GLY A 115 12.71 7.17 10.77
C GLY A 115 13.87 8.14 11.08
N ALA A 116 13.80 9.39 10.64
CA ALA A 116 14.86 10.39 10.86
C ALA A 116 14.68 11.20 12.16
N CYS A 117 13.81 10.74 13.05
CA CYS A 117 13.61 11.40 14.34
C CYS A 117 14.84 11.16 15.24
N GLN A 118 15.53 12.24 15.60
CA GLN A 118 16.71 12.21 16.48
C GLN A 118 16.36 12.60 17.93
N VAL A 119 15.11 12.54 18.31
CA VAL A 119 14.63 12.97 19.63
C VAL A 119 14.79 11.82 20.61
N HIS A 120 15.38 12.10 21.78
CA HIS A 120 15.60 11.12 22.85
C HIS A 120 14.44 11.05 23.86
N ASN A 121 13.46 11.94 23.75
CA ASN A 121 12.28 11.98 24.61
C ASN A 121 11.13 11.22 23.95
N GLU A 122 10.49 10.33 24.71
CA GLU A 122 9.39 9.47 24.23
C GLU A 122 8.18 10.29 23.75
N ASP A 123 7.77 11.31 24.52
CA ASP A 123 6.62 12.16 24.14
C ASP A 123 6.90 12.93 22.84
N ALA A 124 8.12 13.45 22.69
CA ALA A 124 8.52 14.14 21.48
C ALA A 124 8.61 13.19 20.28
N TYR A 125 9.01 11.92 20.51
CA TYR A 125 8.98 10.88 19.48
C TYR A 125 7.56 10.58 19.03
N TYR A 126 6.62 10.38 19.97
CA TYR A 126 5.22 10.18 19.65
C TYR A 126 4.61 11.38 18.94
N GLY A 127 4.90 12.60 19.39
CA GLY A 127 4.48 13.82 18.71
C GLY A 127 4.97 13.90 17.27
N HIS A 128 6.25 13.57 17.03
CA HIS A 128 6.82 13.49 15.69
C HIS A 128 6.09 12.44 14.83
N LEU A 129 5.84 11.24 15.36
CA LEU A 129 5.14 10.17 14.64
C LEU A 129 3.71 10.57 14.27
N VAL A 130 2.98 11.20 15.21
CA VAL A 130 1.62 11.70 14.97
C VAL A 130 1.61 12.75 13.86
N LEU A 131 2.52 13.72 13.89
CA LEU A 131 2.62 14.74 12.82
C LEU A 131 2.91 14.11 11.45
N ARG A 132 3.77 13.08 11.39
CA ARG A 132 4.03 12.36 10.13
C ARG A 132 2.83 11.57 9.65
N LEU A 133 2.08 10.94 10.56
CA LEU A 133 0.83 10.28 10.23
C LEU A 133 -0.21 11.28 9.69
N MET A 134 -0.38 12.41 10.34
CA MET A 134 -1.26 13.48 9.85
C MET A 134 -0.84 13.95 8.45
N GLY A 135 0.46 14.18 8.23
CA GLY A 135 1.00 14.51 6.91
C GLY A 135 0.67 13.45 5.84
N CYS A 136 0.79 12.16 6.20
CA CYS A 136 0.41 11.08 5.31
C CYS A 136 -1.08 11.11 4.96
N PHE A 137 -1.96 11.36 5.94
CA PHE A 137 -3.41 11.52 5.71
C PHE A 137 -3.71 12.71 4.81
N VAL A 138 -3.09 13.86 5.03
CA VAL A 138 -3.26 15.05 4.20
C VAL A 138 -2.84 14.77 2.75
N LEU A 139 -1.69 14.16 2.54
CA LEU A 139 -1.21 13.79 1.21
C LEU A 139 -2.15 12.80 0.52
N PHE A 140 -2.62 11.79 1.26
CA PHE A 140 -3.58 10.82 0.74
C PHE A 140 -4.90 11.50 0.36
N TYR A 141 -5.45 12.34 1.23
CA TYR A 141 -6.67 13.10 0.98
C TYR A 141 -6.52 14.01 -0.24
N THR A 142 -5.41 14.74 -0.32
CA THR A 142 -5.11 15.62 -1.46
C THR A 142 -5.04 14.82 -2.75
N SER A 143 -4.29 13.71 -2.77
CA SER A 143 -4.18 12.86 -3.94
C SER A 143 -5.53 12.30 -4.39
N ARG A 144 -6.33 11.75 -3.46
CA ARG A 144 -7.54 11.01 -3.79
C ARG A 144 -8.76 11.87 -3.97
N VAL A 145 -8.94 12.89 -3.13
CA VAL A 145 -10.15 13.72 -3.10
C VAL A 145 -9.96 14.99 -3.91
N ILE A 146 -8.90 15.75 -3.64
CA ILE A 146 -8.68 17.03 -4.31
C ILE A 146 -8.20 16.81 -5.75
N CYS A 147 -7.15 16.03 -5.93
CA CYS A 147 -6.59 15.75 -7.26
C CYS A 147 -7.34 14.63 -8.00
N LYS A 148 -8.35 13.98 -7.38
CA LYS A 148 -9.13 12.88 -7.96
C LYS A 148 -8.27 11.74 -8.51
N GLY A 149 -7.15 11.45 -7.86
CA GLY A 149 -6.19 10.41 -8.24
C GLY A 149 -5.31 10.76 -9.45
N ARG A 150 -5.31 12.02 -9.92
CA ARG A 150 -4.47 12.49 -11.05
C ARG A 150 -3.01 12.73 -10.65
N MET A 151 -2.74 12.91 -9.36
CA MET A 151 -1.40 13.12 -8.81
C MET A 151 -1.12 12.10 -7.73
N THR A 152 0.09 11.56 -7.74
CA THR A 152 0.62 10.70 -6.66
C THR A 152 1.02 11.55 -5.45
N MET A 153 1.27 10.91 -4.30
CA MET A 153 1.76 11.64 -3.12
C MET A 153 3.15 12.23 -3.36
N GLU A 154 4.00 11.53 -4.12
CA GLU A 154 5.33 11.98 -4.52
C GLU A 154 5.26 13.25 -5.37
N GLU A 155 4.39 13.28 -6.37
CA GLU A 155 4.20 14.46 -7.23
C GLU A 155 3.65 15.66 -6.45
N ILE A 156 2.76 15.42 -5.47
CA ILE A 156 2.26 16.48 -4.59
C ILE A 156 3.39 17.06 -3.74
N ILE A 157 4.22 16.21 -3.10
CA ILE A 157 5.36 16.67 -2.30
C ILE A 157 6.37 17.42 -3.18
N PHE A 158 6.64 16.91 -4.38
CA PHE A 158 7.53 17.57 -5.32
C PHE A 158 7.01 18.96 -5.70
N SER A 159 5.73 19.07 -6.02
CA SER A 159 5.09 20.36 -6.36
C SER A 159 5.14 21.34 -5.19
N LEU A 160 4.87 20.87 -3.96
CA LEU A 160 4.98 21.72 -2.78
C LEU A 160 6.41 22.21 -2.54
N LYS A 161 7.41 21.34 -2.68
CA LYS A 161 8.83 21.74 -2.53
C LYS A 161 9.25 22.79 -3.58
N HIS A 162 8.77 22.65 -4.81
CA HIS A 162 9.04 23.64 -5.85
C HIS A 162 8.32 24.96 -5.57
N TYR A 163 7.08 24.92 -5.14
CA TYR A 163 6.31 26.10 -4.78
C TYR A 163 6.97 26.87 -3.63
N TRP A 164 7.39 26.19 -2.56
CA TRP A 164 8.08 26.84 -1.44
C TRP A 164 9.42 27.45 -1.84
N ARG A 165 10.20 26.81 -2.71
CA ARG A 165 11.44 27.40 -3.25
C ARG A 165 11.18 28.68 -4.04
N PHE A 166 10.10 28.70 -4.80
CA PHE A 166 9.70 29.87 -5.58
C PHE A 166 9.26 31.02 -4.63
N VAL A 167 8.43 30.72 -3.64
CA VAL A 167 7.99 31.71 -2.63
C VAL A 167 9.16 32.25 -1.83
N ASP A 168 10.11 31.40 -1.43
CA ASP A 168 11.32 31.84 -0.72
C ASP A 168 12.20 32.75 -1.58
N SER A 169 12.34 32.47 -2.88
CA SER A 169 13.11 33.34 -3.80
C SER A 169 12.44 34.69 -4.01
N GLU A 170 11.12 34.73 -4.20
CA GLU A 170 10.38 36.00 -4.31
C GLU A 170 10.45 36.81 -3.00
N ALA A 171 10.34 36.16 -1.86
CA ALA A 171 10.45 36.82 -0.55
C ALA A 171 11.85 37.43 -0.33
N LEU A 172 12.90 36.73 -0.77
CA LEU A 172 14.28 37.23 -0.73
C LEU A 172 14.48 38.42 -1.69
N GLU A 173 13.94 38.36 -2.90
CA GLU A 173 14.01 39.47 -3.87
C GLU A 173 13.26 40.70 -3.34
N LEU A 174 12.05 40.53 -2.79
CA LEU A 174 11.30 41.63 -2.20
C LEU A 174 12.04 42.26 -1.01
N LYS A 175 12.70 41.45 -0.18
CA LYS A 175 13.50 41.93 0.95
C LYS A 175 14.74 42.70 0.48
N ALA A 176 15.41 42.21 -0.58
CA ALA A 176 16.56 42.91 -1.17
C ALA A 176 16.17 44.29 -1.78
N LEU A 177 15.00 44.30 -2.48
CA LEU A 177 14.46 45.54 -3.02
C LEU A 177 14.09 46.54 -1.93
N SER A 178 13.51 46.12 -0.82
CA SER A 178 13.15 47.00 0.31
C SER A 178 14.37 47.57 1.00
N GLN A 179 15.47 46.82 1.09
CA GLN A 179 16.73 47.29 1.69
C GLN A 179 17.44 48.27 0.76
N GLY A 180 17.47 48.02 -0.55
CA GLY A 180 18.08 48.92 -1.53
C GLY A 180 17.36 50.28 -1.68
N VAL A 181 16.08 50.38 -1.34
CA VAL A 181 15.32 51.62 -1.30
C VAL A 181 15.71 52.49 -0.10
N ASN A 182 15.99 51.86 1.04
CA ASN A 182 16.38 52.57 2.28
C ASN A 182 17.81 53.10 2.19
N GLU A 183 18.73 52.46 1.45
CA GLU A 183 20.10 52.97 1.27
C GLU A 183 20.18 54.18 0.30
N LYS A 184 19.20 54.34 -0.59
CA LYS A 184 19.12 55.49 -1.52
C LYS A 184 18.40 56.71 -0.92
N ALA A 185 17.76 56.53 0.23
CA ALA A 185 17.00 57.60 0.91
C ALA A 185 17.76 58.21 2.11
N ALA A 186 18.97 57.76 2.41
CA ALA A 186 19.88 58.26 3.42
C ALA A 186 21.06 58.98 2.77
#